data_b3aa9e2e405415f652802289242938de
#
_entry.id   b3aa9e2e405415f652802289242938de
#
_cell.length_a   1.000
_cell.length_b   1.000
_cell.length_c   1.000
_cell.angle_alpha   90.00
_cell.angle_beta   90.00
_cell.angle_gamma   90.00
#
_symmetry.space_group_name_H-M   'P 1'
#
loop_
_entity.id
_entity.type
_entity.pdbx_description
1 polymer ?
#
loop_
_entity_poly.entity_id
_entity_poly.type
_entity_poly.pdbx_seq_one_letter_code
_entity_poly.pdbx_strand_id
1 'polypeptide(L)'
;MMDTKALRQKILDLAIHGKLVPQDPNDEPASVLLERIKAEKERLIKEGKIKRSKKSAKSSDTPHYENVPFELPNSWVWCRLEDIAYVASGSTPDKTCFVENGVPYIKMYNLRNQKIDFAYHPQYITEEVHNGKLQRSRTEVGDLIMNIVGPPLGKLAIIPTTLPQANFNQAAVLIRPYKFKEVLVSYLKVYLEEMSEINSIATRGSAGQVNISLTQSQNMRIPIPPLNEVRRIIEEVSKYDILIDSLKQNITDIQNLIAYTKSKILDLAIHGKLVPQDPNDEPAIELLKRINPDFTPCDNGHYTFDVPSGWITTNLGSIFNVVSAKRILKSDWKHSGVPFYRAREI
;
A
#
# COMPACT_ATOMS: atom_id res chain seq x y z
N MET A 1 12.75 13.23 -6.59
CA MET A 1 11.27 13.04 -6.48
C MET A 1 10.93 12.87 -5.01
N MET A 2 9.89 13.55 -4.50
CA MET A 2 9.49 13.46 -3.08
C MET A 2 8.99 12.02 -2.78
N ASP A 3 9.55 11.38 -1.75
CA ASP A 3 9.10 10.06 -1.29
C ASP A 3 7.93 10.21 -0.32
N THR A 4 6.72 10.15 -0.88
CA THR A 4 5.47 10.25 -0.10
C THR A 4 5.27 9.07 0.85
N LYS A 5 5.89 7.92 0.58
CA LYS A 5 5.85 6.77 1.49
C LYS A 5 6.69 7.04 2.74
N ALA A 6 7.91 7.53 2.55
CA ALA A 6 8.79 7.89 3.66
C ALA A 6 8.21 9.03 4.51
N LEU A 7 7.53 10.01 3.88
CA LEU A 7 6.84 11.08 4.59
C LEU A 7 5.73 10.52 5.48
N ARG A 8 4.86 9.65 4.94
CA ARG A 8 3.79 9.02 5.71
C ARG A 8 4.34 8.20 6.87
N GLN A 9 5.40 7.42 6.63
CA GLN A 9 6.09 6.63 7.64
C GLN A 9 6.57 7.51 8.80
N LYS A 10 7.14 8.67 8.51
CA LYS A 10 7.58 9.62 9.56
C LYS A 10 6.42 10.18 10.38
N ILE A 11 5.26 10.41 9.78
CA ILE A 11 4.06 10.87 10.49
C ILE A 11 3.55 9.78 11.45
N LEU A 12 3.51 8.52 10.99
CA LEU A 12 3.11 7.39 11.83
C LEU A 12 4.09 7.18 12.99
N ASP A 13 5.39 7.27 12.74
CA ASP A 13 6.44 7.23 13.76
C ASP A 13 6.23 8.29 14.83
N LEU A 14 5.96 9.54 14.44
CA LEU A 14 5.66 10.62 15.39
C LEU A 14 4.37 10.35 16.18
N ALA A 15 3.36 9.77 15.53
CA ALA A 15 2.08 9.45 16.17
C ALA A 15 2.23 8.42 17.29
N ILE A 16 2.95 7.32 17.04
CA ILE A 16 3.09 6.22 18.01
C ILE A 16 4.05 6.55 19.15
N HIS A 17 4.91 7.57 18.98
CA HIS A 17 5.83 8.05 20.03
C HIS A 17 5.27 9.25 20.83
N GLY A 18 4.01 9.64 20.61
CA GLY A 18 3.37 10.79 21.28
C GLY A 18 4.00 12.14 20.93
N LYS A 19 4.55 12.27 19.70
CA LYS A 19 5.23 13.48 19.22
C LYS A 19 4.47 14.19 18.09
N LEU A 20 3.36 13.63 17.64
CA LEU A 20 2.56 14.21 16.53
C LEU A 20 1.67 15.34 17.00
N VAL A 21 1.10 15.23 18.18
CA VAL A 21 0.20 16.23 18.77
C VAL A 21 0.71 16.66 20.15
N PRO A 22 0.38 17.89 20.62
CA PRO A 22 0.74 18.33 21.96
C PRO A 22 0.09 17.46 23.05
N GLN A 23 0.82 17.18 24.10
CA GLN A 23 0.30 16.56 25.32
C GLN A 23 -0.56 17.57 26.06
N ASP A 24 -1.77 17.19 26.48
CA ASP A 24 -2.65 18.02 27.33
C ASP A 24 -2.64 17.47 28.76
N PRO A 25 -2.16 18.23 29.74
CA PRO A 25 -2.14 17.77 31.14
C PRO A 25 -3.54 17.60 31.74
N ASN A 26 -4.59 18.12 31.09
CA ASN A 26 -5.98 17.95 31.52
C ASN A 26 -6.63 16.68 30.95
N ASP A 27 -5.96 15.99 30.04
CA ASP A 27 -6.48 14.72 29.54
C ASP A 27 -6.50 13.67 30.65
N GLU A 28 -7.58 12.92 30.70
CA GLU A 28 -7.71 11.78 31.63
C GLU A 28 -6.62 10.74 31.32
N PRO A 29 -5.78 10.33 32.27
CA PRO A 29 -4.68 9.40 32.00
C PRO A 29 -5.14 8.09 31.36
N ALA A 30 -4.32 7.50 30.50
CA ALA A 30 -4.64 6.25 29.80
C ALA A 30 -4.91 5.07 30.75
N SER A 31 -4.41 5.09 31.99
CA SER A 31 -4.73 4.09 33.01
C SER A 31 -6.24 4.01 33.29
N VAL A 32 -6.93 5.16 33.37
CA VAL A 32 -8.38 5.22 33.58
C VAL A 32 -9.13 4.68 32.36
N LEU A 33 -8.65 4.97 31.15
CA LEU A 33 -9.18 4.37 29.93
C LEU A 33 -9.09 2.84 29.97
N LEU A 34 -7.93 2.29 30.38
CA LEU A 34 -7.74 0.84 30.50
C LEU A 34 -8.66 0.21 31.54
N GLU A 35 -8.89 0.86 32.68
CA GLU A 35 -9.86 0.38 33.68
C GLU A 35 -11.29 0.29 33.11
N ARG A 36 -11.71 1.30 32.33
CA ARG A 36 -13.02 1.29 31.66
C ARG A 36 -13.13 0.17 30.61
N ILE A 37 -12.06 -0.11 29.87
CA ILE A 37 -12.02 -1.21 28.90
C ILE A 37 -12.04 -2.56 29.62
N LYS A 38 -11.27 -2.69 30.72
CA LYS A 38 -11.25 -3.91 31.56
C LYS A 38 -12.64 -4.20 32.14
N ALA A 39 -13.33 -3.19 32.65
CA ALA A 39 -14.69 -3.33 33.17
C ALA A 39 -15.67 -3.83 32.09
N GLU A 40 -15.57 -3.30 30.86
CA GLU A 40 -16.38 -3.74 29.73
C GLU A 40 -16.05 -5.18 29.31
N LYS A 41 -14.77 -5.55 29.25
CA LYS A 41 -14.31 -6.93 28.99
C LYS A 41 -14.92 -7.91 30.01
N GLU A 42 -14.87 -7.59 31.30
CA GLU A 42 -15.46 -8.44 32.34
C GLU A 42 -16.99 -8.52 32.22
N ARG A 43 -17.67 -7.44 31.83
CA ARG A 43 -19.12 -7.46 31.53
C ARG A 43 -19.44 -8.42 30.39
N LEU A 44 -18.69 -8.34 29.28
CA LEU A 44 -18.88 -9.23 28.12
C LEU A 44 -18.60 -10.71 28.45
N ILE A 45 -17.64 -10.99 29.35
CA ILE A 45 -17.37 -12.34 29.87
C ILE A 45 -18.56 -12.82 30.70
N LYS A 46 -19.08 -12.01 31.61
CA LYS A 46 -20.25 -12.36 32.46
C LYS A 46 -21.51 -12.61 31.63
N GLU A 47 -21.69 -11.86 30.54
CA GLU A 47 -22.80 -12.05 29.60
C GLU A 47 -22.60 -13.26 28.66
N GLY A 48 -21.48 -13.98 28.75
CA GLY A 48 -21.15 -15.11 27.87
C GLY A 48 -20.84 -14.76 26.42
N LYS A 49 -20.68 -13.47 26.10
CA LYS A 49 -20.39 -12.99 24.74
C LYS A 49 -18.95 -13.31 24.32
N ILE A 50 -18.03 -13.32 25.27
CA ILE A 50 -16.63 -13.70 25.06
C ILE A 50 -16.18 -14.70 26.14
N LYS A 51 -15.24 -15.58 25.76
CA LYS A 51 -14.67 -16.55 26.71
C LYS A 51 -13.46 -15.94 27.43
N ARG A 52 -13.32 -16.22 28.73
CA ARG A 52 -12.12 -15.86 29.49
C ARG A 52 -10.90 -16.59 28.92
N SER A 53 -9.82 -15.86 28.64
CA SER A 53 -8.55 -16.48 28.21
C SER A 53 -7.97 -17.35 29.33
N LYS A 54 -7.63 -18.62 29.02
CA LYS A 54 -7.06 -19.56 30.01
C LYS A 54 -5.71 -19.11 30.59
N LYS A 55 -5.00 -18.18 29.93
CA LYS A 55 -3.68 -17.67 30.34
C LYS A 55 -3.75 -16.36 31.15
N SER A 56 -4.86 -15.67 31.14
CA SER A 56 -5.07 -14.42 31.87
C SER A 56 -5.04 -14.58 33.40
N ALA A 57 -5.20 -15.80 33.92
CA ALA A 57 -5.26 -16.09 35.36
C ALA A 57 -3.91 -16.04 36.11
N LYS A 58 -2.78 -15.80 35.43
CA LYS A 58 -1.43 -15.73 36.01
C LYS A 58 -0.70 -14.39 35.78
N SER A 59 -1.39 -13.36 35.37
CA SER A 59 -0.80 -12.03 35.25
C SER A 59 -0.84 -11.35 36.61
N SER A 60 0.30 -11.16 37.24
CA SER A 60 0.47 -10.32 38.44
C SER A 60 -0.02 -8.90 38.17
N ASP A 61 -0.62 -8.27 39.17
CA ASP A 61 -1.28 -6.94 39.11
C ASP A 61 -0.35 -5.74 38.85
N THR A 62 0.90 -5.96 38.50
CA THR A 62 1.84 -4.90 38.13
C THR A 62 2.41 -5.12 36.73
N PRO A 63 2.07 -4.25 35.77
CA PRO A 63 2.65 -4.33 34.42
C PRO A 63 4.05 -3.71 34.40
N HIS A 64 5.04 -4.37 35.03
CA HIS A 64 6.43 -4.11 34.69
C HIS A 64 6.75 -4.77 33.36
N TYR A 65 6.58 -4.02 32.28
CA TYR A 65 7.04 -4.45 30.96
C TYR A 65 8.56 -4.26 30.89
N GLU A 66 9.32 -5.26 31.27
CA GLU A 66 10.74 -5.36 30.92
C GLU A 66 10.85 -5.45 29.37
N ASN A 67 11.74 -4.66 28.77
CA ASN A 67 11.96 -4.56 27.33
C ASN A 67 10.80 -3.99 26.50
N VAL A 68 10.34 -2.77 26.81
CA VAL A 68 9.44 -2.01 25.94
C VAL A 68 10.19 -1.48 24.71
N PRO A 69 9.55 -1.37 23.53
CA PRO A 69 10.20 -0.92 22.29
C PRO A 69 10.76 0.51 22.37
N PHE A 70 10.12 1.40 23.14
CA PHE A 70 10.49 2.80 23.32
C PHE A 70 9.85 3.38 24.58
N GLU A 71 10.35 4.52 25.03
CA GLU A 71 9.79 5.28 26.17
C GLU A 71 8.48 5.98 25.77
N LEU A 72 7.51 5.99 26.68
CA LEU A 72 6.22 6.64 26.49
C LEU A 72 6.14 7.98 27.20
N PRO A 73 5.27 8.92 26.73
CA PRO A 73 4.82 10.05 27.54
C PRO A 73 4.20 9.59 28.87
N ASN A 74 4.32 10.41 29.92
CA ASN A 74 3.87 10.04 31.28
C ASN A 74 2.38 9.69 31.39
N SER A 75 1.54 10.26 30.49
CA SER A 75 0.09 10.02 30.43
C SER A 75 -0.30 8.73 29.73
N TRP A 76 0.66 8.07 29.03
CA TRP A 76 0.43 6.86 28.24
C TRP A 76 0.75 5.61 29.06
N VAL A 77 0.19 4.47 28.65
CA VAL A 77 0.45 3.16 29.30
C VAL A 77 0.65 2.08 28.25
N TRP A 78 1.60 1.17 28.48
CA TRP A 78 1.70 -0.07 27.72
C TRP A 78 0.63 -1.06 28.17
N CYS A 79 -0.02 -1.75 27.23
CA CYS A 79 -0.89 -2.89 27.49
C CYS A 79 -0.71 -3.97 26.42
N ARG A 80 -1.30 -5.14 26.62
CA ARG A 80 -1.38 -6.17 25.59
C ARG A 80 -2.61 -5.93 24.73
N LEU A 81 -2.53 -6.31 23.45
CA LEU A 81 -3.68 -6.19 22.53
C LEU A 81 -4.92 -6.91 23.07
N GLU A 82 -4.77 -8.10 23.68
CA GLU A 82 -5.89 -8.84 24.28
C GLU A 82 -6.51 -8.14 25.51
N ASP A 83 -5.84 -7.17 26.13
CA ASP A 83 -6.39 -6.44 27.26
C ASP A 83 -7.42 -5.40 26.80
N ILE A 84 -7.30 -4.91 25.57
CA ILE A 84 -8.15 -3.85 25.00
C ILE A 84 -9.07 -4.31 23.87
N ALA A 85 -8.80 -5.47 23.27
CA ALA A 85 -9.56 -5.98 22.14
C ALA A 85 -9.75 -7.49 22.18
N TYR A 86 -10.87 -7.94 21.64
CA TYR A 86 -11.09 -9.32 21.27
C TYR A 86 -10.21 -9.64 20.04
N VAL A 87 -9.35 -10.66 20.15
CA VAL A 87 -8.45 -11.09 19.08
C VAL A 87 -8.72 -12.55 18.76
N ALA A 88 -9.16 -12.83 17.53
CA ALA A 88 -9.51 -14.18 17.09
C ALA A 88 -8.91 -14.48 15.71
N SER A 89 -8.40 -15.69 15.52
CA SER A 89 -7.95 -16.16 14.21
C SER A 89 -9.14 -16.57 13.34
N GLY A 90 -9.00 -16.37 12.03
CA GLY A 90 -9.87 -16.96 11.04
C GLY A 90 -9.78 -18.49 11.01
N SER A 91 -10.60 -19.10 10.20
CA SER A 91 -10.59 -20.55 9.95
C SER A 91 -10.97 -20.83 8.49
N THR A 92 -10.36 -21.85 7.89
CA THR A 92 -10.73 -22.30 6.55
C THR A 92 -11.71 -23.45 6.67
N PRO A 93 -12.93 -23.34 6.12
CA PRO A 93 -13.88 -24.43 6.05
C PRO A 93 -13.50 -25.46 4.99
N ASP A 94 -14.18 -26.60 4.97
CA ASP A 94 -14.05 -27.59 3.92
C ASP A 94 -14.38 -27.00 2.54
N LYS A 95 -13.81 -27.57 1.49
CA LYS A 95 -14.03 -27.13 0.12
C LYS A 95 -15.51 -27.18 -0.29
N THR A 96 -16.26 -28.13 0.25
CA THR A 96 -17.70 -28.32 0.03
C THR A 96 -18.58 -27.19 0.59
N CYS A 97 -18.03 -26.38 1.49
CA CYS A 97 -18.74 -25.23 2.07
C CYS A 97 -18.65 -23.97 1.18
N PHE A 98 -17.87 -23.98 0.12
CA PHE A 98 -17.78 -22.84 -0.80
C PHE A 98 -18.90 -22.93 -1.84
N VAL A 99 -19.58 -21.81 -2.06
CA VAL A 99 -20.74 -21.67 -2.94
C VAL A 99 -20.60 -20.43 -3.85
N GLU A 100 -21.40 -20.36 -4.91
CA GLU A 100 -21.38 -19.19 -5.81
C GLU A 100 -21.98 -17.94 -5.18
N ASN A 101 -23.00 -18.10 -4.32
CA ASN A 101 -23.69 -17.03 -3.60
C ASN A 101 -23.91 -17.44 -2.15
N GLY A 102 -23.61 -16.55 -1.21
CA GLY A 102 -23.72 -16.85 0.22
C GLY A 102 -23.05 -15.77 1.07
N VAL A 103 -22.49 -16.18 2.21
CA VAL A 103 -21.79 -15.28 3.13
C VAL A 103 -20.37 -15.00 2.59
N PRO A 104 -19.94 -13.73 2.52
CA PRO A 104 -18.61 -13.38 2.06
C PRO A 104 -17.51 -14.05 2.88
N TYR A 105 -16.48 -14.54 2.19
CA TYR A 105 -15.31 -15.15 2.81
C TYR A 105 -14.02 -14.47 2.36
N ILE A 106 -13.44 -13.69 3.29
CA ILE A 106 -12.27 -12.84 3.02
C ILE A 106 -11.00 -13.68 3.05
N LYS A 107 -10.18 -13.57 2.01
CA LYS A 107 -8.82 -14.08 1.96
C LYS A 107 -7.79 -12.96 1.92
N MET A 108 -6.53 -13.28 2.21
CA MET A 108 -5.48 -12.28 2.30
C MET A 108 -5.21 -11.52 1.01
N TYR A 109 -5.60 -12.04 -0.13
CA TYR A 109 -5.52 -11.30 -1.40
C TYR A 109 -6.59 -10.20 -1.52
N ASN A 110 -7.68 -10.27 -0.73
CA ASN A 110 -8.67 -9.20 -0.64
C ASN A 110 -8.18 -8.00 0.20
N LEU A 111 -7.11 -8.14 0.98
CA LEU A 111 -6.48 -7.03 1.69
C LEU A 111 -5.50 -6.33 0.75
N ARG A 112 -5.96 -5.25 0.12
CA ARG A 112 -5.20 -4.48 -0.89
C ARG A 112 -5.18 -3.00 -0.49
N ASN A 113 -4.01 -2.37 -0.57
CA ASN A 113 -3.86 -0.95 -0.25
C ASN A 113 -4.49 -0.57 1.12
N GLN A 114 -4.31 -1.44 2.14
CA GLN A 114 -4.86 -1.28 3.49
C GLN A 114 -6.40 -1.12 3.53
N LYS A 115 -7.09 -1.71 2.55
CA LYS A 115 -8.55 -1.76 2.44
C LYS A 115 -9.03 -3.17 2.09
N ILE A 116 -10.31 -3.46 2.32
CA ILE A 116 -10.94 -4.68 1.84
C ILE A 116 -11.43 -4.44 0.41
N ASP A 117 -10.83 -5.15 -0.54
CA ASP A 117 -11.28 -5.24 -1.93
C ASP A 117 -11.90 -6.62 -2.14
N PHE A 118 -13.16 -6.76 -1.76
CA PHE A 118 -13.86 -8.04 -1.87
C PHE A 118 -14.24 -8.38 -3.32
N ALA A 119 -14.36 -7.39 -4.21
CA ALA A 119 -14.64 -7.61 -5.62
C ALA A 119 -13.46 -8.33 -6.35
N TYR A 120 -12.25 -8.26 -5.78
CA TYR A 120 -11.11 -8.99 -6.32
C TYR A 120 -11.17 -10.47 -5.91
N HIS A 121 -11.56 -11.35 -6.82
CA HIS A 121 -11.76 -12.78 -6.61
C HIS A 121 -12.68 -13.11 -5.41
N PRO A 122 -13.95 -12.68 -5.44
CA PRO A 122 -14.89 -12.89 -4.35
C PRO A 122 -15.11 -14.39 -4.11
N GLN A 123 -15.22 -14.77 -2.85
CA GLN A 123 -15.58 -16.13 -2.44
C GLN A 123 -16.67 -16.09 -1.39
N TYR A 124 -17.56 -17.06 -1.46
CA TYR A 124 -18.71 -17.16 -0.54
C TYR A 124 -18.75 -18.54 0.10
N ILE A 125 -19.30 -18.60 1.30
CA ILE A 125 -19.52 -19.83 2.05
C ILE A 125 -21.00 -19.97 2.44
N THR A 126 -21.38 -21.19 2.79
CA THR A 126 -22.76 -21.47 3.23
C THR A 126 -23.05 -20.78 4.56
N GLU A 127 -24.35 -20.40 4.77
CA GLU A 127 -24.81 -19.84 6.03
C GLU A 127 -24.67 -20.83 7.19
N GLU A 128 -24.81 -22.13 6.94
CA GLU A 128 -24.66 -23.17 7.95
C GLU A 128 -23.26 -23.13 8.59
N VAL A 129 -22.20 -23.11 7.77
CA VAL A 129 -20.83 -23.07 8.28
C VAL A 129 -20.50 -21.73 8.95
N HIS A 130 -21.04 -20.62 8.41
CA HIS A 130 -20.94 -19.29 9.01
C HIS A 130 -21.57 -19.27 10.41
N ASN A 131 -22.78 -19.80 10.53
CA ASN A 131 -23.56 -19.80 11.78
C ASN A 131 -23.07 -20.88 12.78
N GLY A 132 -22.34 -21.88 12.31
CA GLY A 132 -21.82 -22.99 13.10
C GLY A 132 -20.33 -22.86 13.40
N LYS A 133 -19.52 -23.60 12.64
CA LYS A 133 -18.07 -23.77 12.89
C LYS A 133 -17.27 -22.47 12.86
N LEU A 134 -17.69 -21.47 12.09
CA LEU A 134 -16.96 -20.22 11.89
C LEU A 134 -17.46 -19.06 12.76
N GLN A 135 -18.31 -19.31 13.73
CA GLN A 135 -18.93 -18.29 14.58
C GLN A 135 -17.92 -17.31 15.22
N ARG A 136 -16.76 -17.82 15.67
CA ARG A 136 -15.73 -17.00 16.33
C ARG A 136 -15.00 -16.02 15.39
N SER A 137 -15.05 -16.27 14.09
CA SER A 137 -14.38 -15.46 13.06
C SER A 137 -15.38 -14.62 12.25
N ARG A 138 -16.57 -14.40 12.76
CA ARG A 138 -17.54 -13.48 12.16
C ARG A 138 -17.06 -12.05 12.31
N THR A 139 -17.05 -11.34 11.21
CA THR A 139 -16.70 -9.92 11.19
C THR A 139 -17.91 -9.05 11.52
N GLU A 140 -17.63 -7.88 12.04
CA GLU A 140 -18.57 -6.77 12.19
C GLU A 140 -17.98 -5.53 11.52
N VAL A 141 -18.83 -4.64 11.06
CA VAL A 141 -18.41 -3.34 10.55
C VAL A 141 -17.48 -2.64 11.55
N GLY A 142 -16.38 -2.09 11.06
CA GLY A 142 -15.38 -1.44 11.88
C GLY A 142 -14.41 -2.39 12.60
N ASP A 143 -14.43 -3.70 12.39
CA ASP A 143 -13.38 -4.59 12.87
C ASP A 143 -12.10 -4.38 12.06
N LEU A 144 -10.95 -4.52 12.73
CA LEU A 144 -9.66 -4.52 12.07
C LEU A 144 -9.23 -5.96 11.76
N ILE A 145 -8.89 -6.21 10.51
CA ILE A 145 -8.31 -7.48 10.07
C ILE A 145 -6.82 -7.26 9.82
N MET A 146 -5.98 -8.13 10.39
CA MET A 146 -4.53 -8.11 10.21
C MET A 146 -4.06 -9.47 9.70
N ASN A 147 -3.30 -9.51 8.59
CA ASN A 147 -2.68 -10.75 8.17
C ASN A 147 -1.48 -11.11 9.07
N ILE A 148 -1.37 -12.41 9.38
CA ILE A 148 -0.36 -12.97 10.29
C ILE A 148 0.54 -14.00 9.60
N VAL A 149 0.37 -14.20 8.31
CA VAL A 149 1.19 -15.11 7.48
C VAL A 149 1.83 -14.29 6.37
N GLY A 150 3.14 -14.24 6.31
CA GLY A 150 3.91 -13.42 5.36
C GLY A 150 4.79 -14.21 4.42
N PRO A 151 5.60 -13.55 3.58
CA PRO A 151 5.69 -12.11 3.28
C PRO A 151 4.62 -11.61 2.31
N PRO A 152 4.19 -10.35 2.38
CA PRO A 152 4.43 -9.43 3.47
C PRO A 152 3.49 -9.64 4.66
N LEU A 153 4.00 -9.49 5.87
CA LEU A 153 3.18 -9.37 7.08
C LEU A 153 2.53 -7.98 7.16
N GLY A 154 1.50 -7.85 8.02
CA GLY A 154 0.99 -6.55 8.39
C GLY A 154 0.09 -5.87 7.37
N LYS A 155 -0.48 -6.61 6.41
CA LYS A 155 -1.64 -6.08 5.69
C LYS A 155 -2.77 -5.87 6.70
N LEU A 156 -3.29 -4.66 6.75
CA LEU A 156 -4.33 -4.23 7.66
C LEU A 156 -5.52 -3.71 6.86
N ALA A 157 -6.73 -4.01 7.29
CA ALA A 157 -7.92 -3.39 6.71
C ALA A 157 -9.05 -3.35 7.73
N ILE A 158 -9.81 -2.26 7.74
CA ILE A 158 -11.04 -2.13 8.53
C ILE A 158 -12.20 -2.66 7.69
N ILE A 159 -13.07 -3.46 8.30
CA ILE A 159 -14.28 -3.96 7.64
C ILE A 159 -15.22 -2.78 7.34
N PRO A 160 -15.49 -2.50 6.05
CA PRO A 160 -16.29 -1.35 5.66
C PRO A 160 -17.79 -1.60 5.87
N THR A 161 -18.56 -0.53 5.92
CA THR A 161 -20.03 -0.58 6.01
C THR A 161 -20.70 -1.20 4.79
N THR A 162 -19.99 -1.22 3.65
CA THR A 162 -20.49 -1.79 2.38
C THR A 162 -20.34 -3.30 2.29
N LEU A 163 -19.59 -3.93 3.20
CA LEU A 163 -19.46 -5.38 3.25
C LEU A 163 -20.39 -5.94 4.32
N PRO A 164 -21.28 -6.89 3.98
CA PRO A 164 -22.08 -7.59 4.98
C PRO A 164 -21.19 -8.41 5.91
N GLN A 165 -21.80 -9.00 6.96
CA GLN A 165 -21.05 -9.86 7.86
C GLN A 165 -20.35 -10.98 7.08
N ALA A 166 -19.09 -11.21 7.37
CA ALA A 166 -18.21 -12.11 6.63
C ALA A 166 -17.44 -13.03 7.59
N ASN A 167 -16.78 -14.02 7.02
CA ASN A 167 -15.70 -14.76 7.69
C ASN A 167 -14.38 -14.56 6.94
N PHE A 168 -13.29 -15.03 7.52
CA PHE A 168 -11.96 -14.91 6.92
C PHE A 168 -11.09 -16.13 7.23
N ASN A 169 -10.04 -16.32 6.43
CA ASN A 169 -9.16 -17.48 6.53
C ASN A 169 -8.18 -17.38 7.72
N GLN A 170 -7.55 -18.51 8.08
CA GLN A 170 -6.61 -18.62 9.20
C GLN A 170 -5.32 -17.79 9.04
N ALA A 171 -5.06 -17.22 7.86
CA ALA A 171 -3.90 -16.36 7.64
C ALA A 171 -4.06 -14.94 8.20
N ALA A 172 -5.17 -14.68 8.89
CA ALA A 172 -5.42 -13.40 9.56
C ALA A 172 -6.00 -13.55 10.96
N VAL A 173 -5.93 -12.45 11.70
CA VAL A 173 -6.66 -12.23 12.95
C VAL A 173 -7.61 -11.05 12.82
N LEU A 174 -8.72 -11.16 13.51
CA LEU A 174 -9.67 -10.10 13.77
C LEU A 174 -9.29 -9.42 15.08
N ILE A 175 -9.35 -8.11 15.09
CA ILE A 175 -9.11 -7.25 16.26
C ILE A 175 -10.35 -6.37 16.44
N ARG A 176 -11.07 -6.57 17.54
CA ARG A 176 -12.31 -5.86 17.89
C ARG A 176 -12.16 -5.26 19.29
N PRO A 177 -11.93 -3.95 19.43
CA PRO A 177 -11.87 -3.30 20.73
C PRO A 177 -13.14 -3.55 21.55
N TYR A 178 -12.97 -3.81 22.86
CA TYR A 178 -14.11 -4.06 23.76
C TYR A 178 -14.96 -2.80 23.99
N LYS A 179 -14.33 -1.63 23.92
CA LYS A 179 -14.98 -0.33 24.10
C LYS A 179 -14.35 0.72 23.20
N PHE A 180 -15.04 1.80 22.88
CA PHE A 180 -14.55 2.90 22.03
C PHE A 180 -14.03 2.41 20.66
N LYS A 181 -14.73 1.43 20.07
CA LYS A 181 -14.31 0.72 18.86
C LYS A 181 -13.88 1.65 17.74
N GLU A 182 -14.69 2.66 17.41
CA GLU A 182 -14.45 3.57 16.30
C GLU A 182 -13.12 4.32 16.42
N VAL A 183 -12.78 4.76 17.64
CA VAL A 183 -11.56 5.49 17.93
C VAL A 183 -10.37 4.54 18.00
N LEU A 184 -10.48 3.47 18.80
CA LEU A 184 -9.36 2.57 19.03
C LEU A 184 -8.97 1.75 17.79
N VAL A 185 -9.92 1.40 16.90
CA VAL A 185 -9.60 0.69 15.66
C VAL A 185 -8.69 1.53 14.76
N SER A 186 -9.01 2.81 14.60
CA SER A 186 -8.19 3.72 13.79
C SER A 186 -6.79 3.89 14.36
N TYR A 187 -6.67 4.03 15.67
CA TYR A 187 -5.38 4.11 16.36
C TYR A 187 -4.58 2.81 16.25
N LEU A 188 -5.22 1.67 16.50
CA LEU A 188 -4.57 0.36 16.35
C LEU A 188 -4.09 0.12 14.93
N LYS A 189 -4.85 0.58 13.93
CA LYS A 189 -4.41 0.51 12.53
C LYS A 189 -3.13 1.33 12.32
N VAL A 190 -3.06 2.57 12.81
CA VAL A 190 -1.87 3.43 12.74
C VAL A 190 -0.67 2.75 13.39
N TYR A 191 -0.82 2.25 14.62
CA TYR A 191 0.26 1.61 15.36
C TYR A 191 0.75 0.32 14.69
N LEU A 192 -0.17 -0.56 14.31
CA LEU A 192 0.17 -1.86 13.72
C LEU A 192 0.73 -1.72 12.30
N GLU A 193 0.34 -0.69 11.56
CA GLU A 193 0.90 -0.39 10.24
C GLU A 193 2.37 0.01 10.37
N GLU A 194 2.71 0.90 11.32
CA GLU A 194 4.07 1.30 11.62
C GLU A 194 4.92 0.12 12.07
N MET A 195 4.45 -0.64 13.04
CA MET A 195 5.17 -1.82 13.55
C MET A 195 5.37 -2.91 12.49
N SER A 196 4.48 -3.04 11.53
CA SER A 196 4.62 -4.00 10.42
C SER A 196 5.73 -3.60 9.45
N GLU A 197 5.89 -2.32 9.16
CA GLU A 197 7.00 -1.82 8.33
C GLU A 197 8.35 -2.05 9.04
N ILE A 198 8.45 -1.74 10.34
CA ILE A 198 9.66 -2.00 11.15
C ILE A 198 10.00 -3.49 11.14
N ASN A 199 9.03 -4.36 11.40
CA ASN A 199 9.24 -5.81 11.40
C ASN A 199 9.59 -6.34 10.01
N SER A 200 9.04 -5.78 8.94
CA SER A 200 9.37 -6.18 7.56
C SER A 200 10.82 -5.86 7.19
N ILE A 201 11.39 -4.79 7.73
CA ILE A 201 12.80 -4.44 7.56
C ILE A 201 13.69 -5.44 8.31
N ALA A 202 13.33 -5.79 9.54
CA ALA A 202 14.07 -6.74 10.36
C ALA A 202 14.07 -8.16 9.77
N THR A 203 13.01 -8.56 9.07
CA THR A 203 12.86 -9.92 8.50
C THR A 203 13.43 -10.08 7.09
N ARG A 204 13.76 -8.99 6.38
CA ARG A 204 14.40 -9.06 5.05
C ARG A 204 15.77 -9.75 5.05
N GLY A 205 16.40 -9.93 6.20
CA GLY A 205 17.68 -10.65 6.38
C GLY A 205 17.55 -12.14 6.70
N SER A 206 16.36 -12.68 6.93
CA SER A 206 16.15 -14.10 7.29
C SER A 206 15.42 -14.85 6.17
N ALA A 207 16.02 -15.91 5.68
CA ALA A 207 15.43 -16.84 4.70
C ALA A 207 14.37 -17.74 5.37
N GLY A 208 13.20 -17.17 5.73
CA GLY A 208 12.13 -17.94 6.35
C GLY A 208 10.77 -17.22 6.28
N GLN A 209 9.71 -18.02 6.17
CA GLN A 209 8.34 -17.52 6.25
C GLN A 209 8.06 -17.11 7.70
N VAL A 210 7.93 -15.81 7.97
CA VAL A 210 7.61 -15.31 9.32
C VAL A 210 6.10 -15.39 9.50
N ASN A 211 5.67 -16.26 10.41
CA ASN A 211 4.28 -16.39 10.82
C ASN A 211 4.12 -15.90 12.26
N ILE A 212 3.10 -15.09 12.50
CA ILE A 212 2.70 -14.64 13.83
C ILE A 212 1.56 -15.53 14.30
N SER A 213 1.70 -16.20 15.43
CA SER A 213 0.62 -17.01 16.01
C SER A 213 -0.47 -16.10 16.61
N LEU A 214 -1.68 -16.68 16.83
CA LEU A 214 -2.75 -15.99 17.56
C LEU A 214 -2.29 -15.49 18.94
N THR A 215 -1.56 -16.35 19.69
CA THR A 215 -1.03 -15.99 21.02
C THR A 215 -0.04 -14.83 20.94
N GLN A 216 0.83 -14.80 19.93
CA GLN A 216 1.72 -13.66 19.72
C GLN A 216 0.95 -12.39 19.38
N SER A 217 -0.09 -12.49 18.54
CA SER A 217 -0.96 -11.36 18.22
C SER A 217 -1.68 -10.83 19.46
N GLN A 218 -2.20 -11.71 20.31
CA GLN A 218 -2.86 -11.34 21.58
C GLN A 218 -1.90 -10.64 22.56
N ASN A 219 -0.64 -11.05 22.59
CA ASN A 219 0.38 -10.50 23.47
C ASN A 219 1.16 -9.31 22.86
N MET A 220 0.78 -8.83 21.67
CA MET A 220 1.39 -7.62 21.10
C MET A 220 1.26 -6.46 22.09
N ARG A 221 2.35 -5.76 22.32
CA ARG A 221 2.38 -4.58 23.18
C ARG A 221 1.88 -3.38 22.42
N ILE A 222 0.94 -2.67 23.00
CA ILE A 222 0.28 -1.51 22.41
C ILE A 222 0.48 -0.34 23.37
N PRO A 223 1.04 0.80 22.93
CA PRO A 223 1.07 2.02 23.72
C PRO A 223 -0.31 2.67 23.62
N ILE A 224 -0.93 2.96 24.75
CA ILE A 224 -2.26 3.58 24.79
C ILE A 224 -2.14 5.00 25.32
N PRO A 225 -2.52 6.01 24.50
CA PRO A 225 -2.68 7.40 24.93
C PRO A 225 -3.96 7.61 25.74
N PRO A 226 -4.11 8.75 26.42
CA PRO A 226 -5.39 9.29 26.83
C PRO A 226 -6.41 9.30 25.67
N LEU A 227 -7.69 9.00 25.95
CA LEU A 227 -8.69 8.84 24.88
C LEU A 227 -8.84 10.09 23.99
N ASN A 228 -8.76 11.29 24.59
CA ASN A 228 -8.85 12.53 23.82
C ASN A 228 -7.61 12.74 22.95
N GLU A 229 -6.44 12.34 23.44
CA GLU A 229 -5.21 12.39 22.66
C GLU A 229 -5.26 11.40 21.49
N VAL A 230 -5.80 10.18 21.68
CA VAL A 230 -6.05 9.23 20.60
C VAL A 230 -6.88 9.89 19.48
N ARG A 231 -7.94 10.64 19.84
CA ARG A 231 -8.78 11.37 18.85
C ARG A 231 -7.98 12.41 18.08
N ARG A 232 -7.18 13.22 18.78
CA ARG A 232 -6.31 14.24 18.15
C ARG A 232 -5.28 13.60 17.22
N ILE A 233 -4.65 12.50 17.64
CA ILE A 233 -3.70 11.74 16.82
C ILE A 233 -4.36 11.26 15.52
N ILE A 234 -5.55 10.61 15.62
CA ILE A 234 -6.25 10.08 14.44
C ILE A 234 -6.68 11.21 13.50
N GLU A 235 -7.19 12.32 14.05
CA GLU A 235 -7.57 13.49 13.26
C GLU A 235 -6.37 14.05 12.51
N GLU A 236 -5.24 14.20 13.17
CA GLU A 236 -4.03 14.76 12.57
C GLU A 236 -3.44 13.82 11.51
N VAL A 237 -3.34 12.51 11.79
CA VAL A 237 -2.93 11.52 10.79
C VAL A 237 -3.84 11.56 9.57
N SER A 238 -5.16 11.68 9.76
CA SER A 238 -6.11 11.76 8.65
C SER A 238 -5.91 13.02 7.79
N LYS A 239 -5.60 14.17 8.39
CA LYS A 239 -5.25 15.39 7.66
C LYS A 239 -4.00 15.19 6.81
N TYR A 240 -2.95 14.59 7.38
CA TYR A 240 -1.73 14.31 6.63
C TYR A 240 -1.93 13.27 5.53
N ASP A 241 -2.75 12.24 5.73
CA ASP A 241 -3.07 11.26 4.69
C ASP A 241 -3.75 11.94 3.49
N ILE A 242 -4.70 12.86 3.72
CA ILE A 242 -5.34 13.66 2.66
C ILE A 242 -4.31 14.52 1.91
N LEU A 243 -3.42 15.20 2.64
CA LEU A 243 -2.37 16.03 2.02
C LEU A 243 -1.40 15.19 1.20
N ILE A 244 -1.00 14.02 1.70
CA ILE A 244 -0.12 13.09 0.99
C ILE A 244 -0.77 12.57 -0.29
N ASP A 245 -2.06 12.25 -0.26
CA ASP A 245 -2.78 11.78 -1.45
C ASP A 245 -2.95 12.91 -2.48
N SER A 246 -3.20 14.15 -2.03
CA SER A 246 -3.16 15.32 -2.91
C SER A 246 -1.79 15.53 -3.55
N LEU A 247 -0.69 15.39 -2.78
CA LEU A 247 0.66 15.49 -3.31
C LEU A 247 0.95 14.41 -4.37
N LYS A 248 0.53 13.16 -4.14
CA LYS A 248 0.67 12.07 -5.12
C LYS A 248 -0.05 12.39 -6.43
N GLN A 249 -1.28 12.91 -6.33
CA GLN A 249 -2.06 13.31 -7.50
C GLN A 249 -1.35 14.44 -8.27
N ASN A 250 -0.92 15.50 -7.58
CA ASN A 250 -0.21 16.62 -8.20
C ASN A 250 1.09 16.16 -8.91
N ILE A 251 1.84 15.24 -8.31
CA ILE A 251 3.05 14.66 -8.93
C ILE A 251 2.69 13.94 -10.23
N THR A 252 1.61 13.15 -10.22
CA THR A 252 1.12 12.42 -11.39
C THR A 252 0.69 13.39 -12.50
N ASP A 253 -0.04 14.44 -12.15
CA ASP A 253 -0.52 15.45 -13.10
C ASP A 253 0.64 16.21 -13.76
N ILE A 254 1.66 16.58 -12.97
CA ILE A 254 2.88 17.21 -13.49
C ILE A 254 3.62 16.26 -14.47
N GLN A 255 3.73 14.98 -14.14
CA GLN A 255 4.36 13.99 -15.03
C GLN A 255 3.61 13.85 -16.35
N ASN A 256 2.28 13.81 -16.30
CA ASN A 256 1.43 13.76 -17.49
C ASN A 256 1.57 15.05 -18.33
N LEU A 257 1.62 16.20 -17.68
CA LEU A 257 1.81 17.50 -18.36
C LEU A 257 3.18 17.58 -19.04
N ILE A 258 4.25 17.10 -18.40
CA ILE A 258 5.59 17.02 -18.99
C ILE A 258 5.59 16.11 -20.22
N ALA A 259 4.96 14.94 -20.13
CA ALA A 259 4.86 14.01 -21.26
C ALA A 259 4.08 14.63 -22.43
N TYR A 260 2.94 15.24 -22.15
CA TYR A 260 2.14 15.98 -23.15
C TYR A 260 2.94 17.12 -23.80
N THR A 261 3.62 17.94 -22.99
CA THR A 261 4.42 19.08 -23.51
C THR A 261 5.55 18.60 -24.41
N LYS A 262 6.27 17.53 -24.01
CA LYS A 262 7.30 16.91 -24.86
C LYS A 262 6.73 16.43 -26.19
N SER A 263 5.59 15.73 -26.17
CA SER A 263 4.92 15.28 -27.39
C SER A 263 4.51 16.45 -28.27
N LYS A 264 3.98 17.54 -27.68
CA LYS A 264 3.59 18.73 -28.43
C LYS A 264 4.77 19.48 -29.05
N ILE A 265 5.90 19.57 -28.33
CA ILE A 265 7.14 20.15 -28.87
C ILE A 265 7.62 19.32 -30.07
N LEU A 266 7.64 18.01 -29.96
CA LEU A 266 8.03 17.12 -31.08
C LEU A 266 7.07 17.25 -32.27
N ASP A 267 5.78 17.29 -32.01
CA ASP A 267 4.77 17.51 -33.04
C ASP A 267 5.00 18.82 -33.79
N LEU A 268 5.20 19.92 -33.05
CA LEU A 268 5.52 21.22 -33.66
C LEU A 268 6.84 21.20 -34.47
N ALA A 269 7.85 20.47 -33.96
CA ALA A 269 9.13 20.33 -34.61
C ALA A 269 9.01 19.61 -35.96
N ILE A 270 8.37 18.44 -35.99
CA ILE A 270 8.22 17.64 -37.21
C ILE A 270 7.32 18.29 -38.27
N HIS A 271 6.43 19.20 -37.85
CA HIS A 271 5.62 19.99 -38.77
C HIS A 271 6.26 21.33 -39.16
N GLY A 272 7.50 21.59 -38.73
CA GLY A 272 8.17 22.87 -39.00
C GLY A 272 7.54 24.09 -38.35
N LYS A 273 6.75 23.91 -37.28
CA LYS A 273 6.03 24.95 -36.55
C LYS A 273 6.68 25.38 -35.25
N LEU A 274 7.80 24.74 -34.87
CA LEU A 274 8.47 25.02 -33.60
C LEU A 274 9.27 26.33 -33.65
N VAL A 275 9.89 26.62 -34.82
CA VAL A 275 10.63 27.85 -35.07
C VAL A 275 10.07 28.53 -36.33
N PRO A 276 10.14 29.85 -36.45
CA PRO A 276 9.78 30.56 -37.69
C PRO A 276 10.60 30.03 -38.84
N GLN A 277 10.00 29.90 -40.02
CA GLN A 277 10.72 29.59 -41.25
C GLN A 277 11.40 30.84 -41.79
N ASP A 278 12.72 30.77 -42.14
CA ASP A 278 13.43 31.84 -42.80
C ASP A 278 13.34 31.64 -44.34
N PRO A 279 12.77 32.60 -45.10
CA PRO A 279 12.69 32.49 -46.56
C PRO A 279 14.04 32.53 -47.25
N ASN A 280 15.14 32.92 -46.56
CA ASN A 280 16.51 32.92 -47.07
C ASN A 280 17.23 31.61 -46.84
N ASP A 281 16.65 30.67 -46.06
CA ASP A 281 17.25 29.36 -45.87
C ASP A 281 17.25 28.56 -47.18
N GLU A 282 18.37 27.87 -47.44
CA GLU A 282 18.46 26.97 -48.58
C GLU A 282 17.40 25.84 -48.50
N PRO A 283 16.58 25.64 -49.54
CA PRO A 283 15.64 24.55 -49.57
C PRO A 283 16.29 23.18 -49.39
N ALA A 284 15.66 22.28 -48.59
CA ALA A 284 16.21 20.94 -48.30
C ALA A 284 16.50 20.10 -49.52
N ILE A 285 15.82 20.37 -50.66
CA ILE A 285 16.08 19.69 -51.93
C ILE A 285 17.51 19.92 -52.45
N GLU A 286 18.04 21.12 -52.27
CA GLU A 286 19.41 21.48 -52.75
C GLU A 286 20.47 20.77 -51.87
N LEU A 287 20.23 20.70 -50.56
CA LEU A 287 21.08 19.89 -49.66
C LEU A 287 21.11 18.41 -50.07
N LEU A 288 19.93 17.83 -50.37
CA LEU A 288 19.82 16.42 -50.70
C LEU A 288 20.48 16.09 -52.05
N LYS A 289 20.37 16.96 -53.04
CA LYS A 289 21.10 16.83 -54.32
C LYS A 289 22.62 16.88 -54.16
N ARG A 290 23.14 17.62 -53.19
CA ARG A 290 24.59 17.62 -52.87
C ARG A 290 25.02 16.30 -52.23
N ILE A 291 24.17 15.69 -51.44
CA ILE A 291 24.46 14.40 -50.80
C ILE A 291 24.34 13.25 -51.82
N ASN A 292 23.30 13.29 -52.60
CA ASN A 292 23.00 12.31 -53.63
C ASN A 292 22.54 13.02 -54.92
N PRO A 293 23.42 13.16 -55.95
CA PRO A 293 23.10 13.87 -57.17
C PRO A 293 21.88 13.30 -57.94
N ASP A 294 21.62 12.03 -57.78
CA ASP A 294 20.48 11.32 -58.44
C ASP A 294 19.20 11.36 -57.55
N PHE A 295 19.20 12.17 -56.47
CA PHE A 295 18.06 12.25 -55.57
C PHE A 295 16.81 12.73 -56.27
N THR A 296 15.75 11.93 -56.13
CA THR A 296 14.38 12.30 -56.50
C THR A 296 13.46 12.27 -55.27
N PRO A 297 12.59 13.29 -55.11
CA PRO A 297 11.67 13.33 -53.99
C PRO A 297 10.80 12.05 -53.95
N CYS A 298 10.60 11.53 -52.73
CA CYS A 298 9.64 10.40 -52.54
C CYS A 298 8.22 10.94 -52.61
N ASP A 299 7.34 10.19 -53.21
CA ASP A 299 5.90 10.40 -53.07
C ASP A 299 5.50 10.16 -51.59
N ASN A 300 4.78 11.13 -51.00
CA ASN A 300 4.36 11.12 -49.60
C ASN A 300 3.27 10.07 -49.25
N GLY A 301 3.10 9.02 -50.05
CA GLY A 301 2.00 8.04 -49.97
C GLY A 301 1.73 7.41 -48.60
N HIS A 302 2.52 7.68 -47.60
CA HIS A 302 2.35 7.16 -46.24
C HIS A 302 2.33 8.23 -45.11
N TYR A 303 2.56 9.51 -45.42
CA TYR A 303 2.55 10.58 -44.42
C TYR A 303 1.37 11.53 -44.65
N THR A 304 0.53 11.69 -43.65
CA THR A 304 -0.73 12.43 -43.72
C THR A 304 -0.61 13.91 -43.28
N PHE A 305 0.59 14.45 -43.12
CA PHE A 305 0.78 15.84 -42.72
C PHE A 305 1.61 16.66 -43.72
N ASP A 306 1.26 17.92 -43.85
CA ASP A 306 1.97 18.87 -44.67
C ASP A 306 3.22 19.39 -43.98
N VAL A 307 4.32 19.49 -44.72
CA VAL A 307 5.57 20.11 -44.25
C VAL A 307 5.72 21.51 -44.89
N PRO A 308 6.54 22.42 -44.27
CA PRO A 308 6.81 23.72 -44.85
C PRO A 308 7.41 23.62 -46.27
N SER A 309 7.24 24.68 -47.08
CA SER A 309 7.69 24.71 -48.48
C SER A 309 9.21 24.50 -48.69
N GLY A 310 10.01 24.86 -47.68
CA GLY A 310 11.46 24.64 -47.69
C GLY A 310 11.89 23.22 -47.31
N TRP A 311 10.97 22.38 -46.82
CA TRP A 311 11.24 21.03 -46.38
C TRP A 311 10.87 20.00 -47.42
N ILE A 312 11.46 18.82 -47.32
CA ILE A 312 11.14 17.70 -48.20
C ILE A 312 11.08 16.40 -47.43
N THR A 313 10.16 15.53 -47.83
CA THR A 313 10.04 14.19 -47.28
C THR A 313 10.93 13.24 -48.09
N THR A 314 11.66 12.36 -47.37
CA THR A 314 12.52 11.36 -48.01
C THR A 314 12.61 10.10 -47.15
N ASN A 315 13.10 9.01 -47.69
CA ASN A 315 13.34 7.78 -46.94
C ASN A 315 14.78 7.76 -46.36
N LEU A 316 14.99 6.99 -45.31
CA LEU A 316 16.31 6.89 -44.65
C LEU A 316 17.39 6.37 -45.60
N GLY A 317 17.07 5.46 -46.51
CA GLY A 317 18.02 4.89 -47.45
C GLY A 317 18.56 5.87 -48.50
N SER A 318 17.88 7.02 -48.72
CA SER A 318 18.36 8.09 -49.63
C SER A 318 19.45 8.95 -48.98
N ILE A 319 19.57 8.95 -47.66
CA ILE A 319 20.48 9.82 -46.88
C ILE A 319 21.51 9.00 -46.13
N PHE A 320 21.13 7.79 -45.67
CA PHE A 320 21.94 6.95 -44.80
C PHE A 320 22.14 5.56 -45.39
N ASN A 321 23.28 4.95 -45.11
CA ASN A 321 23.45 3.51 -45.32
C ASN A 321 22.77 2.74 -44.19
N VAL A 322 21.58 2.21 -44.45
CA VAL A 322 20.78 1.46 -43.48
C VAL A 322 21.11 -0.01 -43.59
N VAL A 323 21.74 -0.56 -42.58
CA VAL A 323 22.15 -1.97 -42.54
C VAL A 323 21.58 -2.67 -41.31
N SER A 324 21.25 -3.96 -41.43
CA SER A 324 20.89 -4.79 -40.30
C SER A 324 22.12 -5.42 -39.65
N ALA A 325 22.16 -5.48 -38.34
CA ALA A 325 23.20 -6.19 -37.62
C ALA A 325 23.10 -7.71 -37.82
N LYS A 326 24.24 -8.39 -37.88
CA LYS A 326 24.28 -9.86 -37.85
C LYS A 326 23.95 -10.33 -36.44
N ARG A 327 23.18 -11.41 -36.36
CA ARG A 327 22.85 -12.07 -35.10
C ARG A 327 24.14 -12.69 -34.52
N ILE A 328 24.51 -12.27 -33.31
CA ILE A 328 25.61 -12.85 -32.53
C ILE A 328 25.03 -13.89 -31.60
N LEU A 329 25.59 -15.11 -31.62
CA LEU A 329 25.17 -16.20 -30.74
C LEU A 329 25.76 -16.04 -29.35
N LYS A 330 25.14 -16.64 -28.34
CA LYS A 330 25.67 -16.62 -26.94
C LYS A 330 27.07 -17.23 -26.85
N SER A 331 27.40 -18.19 -27.72
CA SER A 331 28.72 -18.81 -27.81
C SER A 331 29.85 -17.83 -28.15
N ASP A 332 29.50 -16.74 -28.83
CA ASP A 332 30.46 -15.74 -29.30
C ASP A 332 30.73 -14.63 -28.31
N TRP A 333 29.95 -14.63 -27.20
CA TRP A 333 30.10 -13.62 -26.15
C TRP A 333 31.34 -13.85 -25.31
N LYS A 334 32.10 -12.78 -25.08
CA LYS A 334 33.33 -12.77 -24.26
C LYS A 334 33.19 -11.72 -23.15
N HIS A 335 33.92 -11.90 -22.06
CA HIS A 335 33.96 -10.95 -20.96
C HIS A 335 34.75 -9.67 -21.29
N SER A 336 35.58 -9.69 -22.33
CA SER A 336 36.33 -8.54 -22.79
C SER A 336 36.40 -8.53 -24.32
N GLY A 337 36.43 -7.35 -24.93
CA GLY A 337 36.46 -7.16 -26.39
C GLY A 337 35.61 -5.99 -26.85
N VAL A 338 35.04 -6.07 -28.05
CA VAL A 338 34.18 -5.03 -28.62
C VAL A 338 32.81 -5.07 -27.93
N PRO A 339 32.30 -3.93 -27.40
CA PRO A 339 30.98 -3.88 -26.78
C PRO A 339 29.86 -4.31 -27.75
N PHE A 340 28.96 -5.16 -27.27
CA PHE A 340 27.80 -5.62 -28.00
C PHE A 340 26.53 -5.14 -27.29
N TYR A 341 25.73 -4.31 -27.94
CA TYR A 341 24.49 -3.76 -27.43
C TYR A 341 23.27 -4.55 -27.94
N ARG A 342 22.35 -4.86 -27.07
CA ARG A 342 21.05 -5.47 -27.41
C ARG A 342 19.95 -4.41 -27.29
N ALA A 343 18.82 -4.62 -27.96
CA ALA A 343 17.68 -3.71 -27.93
C ALA A 343 17.20 -3.33 -26.50
N ARG A 344 17.41 -4.22 -25.51
CA ARG A 344 17.07 -3.95 -24.10
C ARG A 344 18.05 -3.01 -23.36
N GLU A 345 19.17 -2.69 -23.99
CA GLU A 345 20.26 -1.87 -23.42
C GLU A 345 20.27 -0.46 -24.04
N ILE A 346 19.38 -0.23 -25.02
CA ILE A 346 19.06 1.04 -25.66
C ILE A 346 17.74 1.56 -25.11
#